data_294c3402db565a64eb487efc6591409b
#
_entry.id   294c3402db565a64eb487efc6591409b
#
_cell.length_a   1.000
_cell.length_b   1.000
_cell.length_c   1.000
_cell.angle_alpha   90.00
_cell.angle_beta   90.00
_cell.angle_gamma   90.00
#
_symmetry.space_group_name_H-M   'P 1'
#
loop_
_entity.id
_entity.type
_entity.pdbx_description
1 polymer ?
#
loop_
_entity_poly.entity_id
_entity_poly.type
_entity_poly.pdbx_seq_one_letter_code
_entity_poly.pdbx_strand_id
1 'polypeptide(L)'
;MLFNLEKDVSTTVSIIIGSESDLDLANKCSETLDSLSISNSIQVLSAHRTPDLLENHVNECESGGTKVFIAMAGLAAHLAGAVASKTVLPVIGVPGDGGPLSGMDAL
;
A
#
# COMPACT_ATOMS: atom_id res chain seq x y z
N MET A 1 -1.09 9.59 -13.71
CA MET A 1 -0.69 8.17 -13.85
C MET A 1 -1.92 7.29 -13.90
N LEU A 2 -1.91 6.32 -14.76
CA LEU A 2 -3.00 5.36 -14.79
C LEU A 2 -2.82 4.33 -13.68
N PHE A 3 -3.94 3.97 -13.08
CA PHE A 3 -3.97 2.91 -12.09
C PHE A 3 -3.58 1.58 -12.76
N ASN A 4 -2.63 0.89 -12.19
CA ASN A 4 -2.20 -0.41 -12.71
C ASN A 4 -3.18 -1.47 -12.23
N LEU A 5 -4.01 -1.99 -13.15
CA LEU A 5 -5.00 -3.02 -12.86
C LEU A 5 -4.39 -4.42 -12.83
N GLU A 6 -3.20 -4.57 -13.39
CA GLU A 6 -2.49 -5.84 -13.36
C GLU A 6 -1.60 -5.89 -12.12
N LYS A 7 -1.60 -7.06 -11.49
CA LYS A 7 -0.80 -7.27 -10.30
C LYS A 7 0.67 -7.41 -10.69
N ASP A 8 1.49 -6.47 -10.25
CA ASP A 8 2.94 -6.53 -10.42
C ASP A 8 3.58 -6.77 -9.05
N VAL A 9 4.21 -7.91 -8.89
CA VAL A 9 4.84 -8.35 -7.65
C VAL A 9 6.37 -8.30 -7.71
N SER A 10 6.93 -7.74 -8.79
CA SER A 10 8.38 -7.67 -8.98
C SER A 10 8.95 -6.27 -8.78
N THR A 11 8.13 -5.30 -8.38
CA THR A 11 8.57 -3.92 -8.14
C THR A 11 9.30 -3.81 -6.81
N THR A 12 10.24 -2.86 -6.75
CA THR A 12 11.00 -2.59 -5.51
C THR A 12 10.09 -2.17 -4.36
N VAL A 13 9.09 -1.34 -4.66
CA VAL A 13 8.12 -0.86 -3.68
C VAL A 13 6.72 -1.28 -4.09
N SER A 14 5.98 -1.89 -3.19
CA SER A 14 4.56 -2.16 -3.37
C SER A 14 3.76 -1.17 -2.52
N ILE A 15 2.96 -0.33 -3.18
CA ILE A 15 2.05 0.59 -2.52
C ILE A 15 0.69 -0.10 -2.40
N ILE A 16 0.18 -0.23 -1.20
CA ILE A 16 -1.11 -0.86 -0.93
C ILE A 16 -2.04 0.20 -0.35
N ILE A 17 -3.21 0.34 -0.94
CA ILE A 17 -4.24 1.26 -0.44
C ILE A 17 -5.49 0.48 -0.07
N GLY A 18 -6.19 0.94 0.97
CA GLY A 18 -7.36 0.24 1.48
C GLY A 18 -8.62 0.43 0.65
N SER A 19 -8.69 1.51 -0.11
CA SER A 19 -9.81 1.80 -1.01
C SER A 19 -9.38 2.75 -2.11
N GLU A 20 -10.21 2.83 -3.16
CA GLU A 20 -9.94 3.74 -4.29
C GLU A 20 -9.92 5.21 -3.87
N SER A 21 -10.53 5.57 -2.74
CA SER A 21 -10.49 6.94 -2.23
C SER A 21 -9.07 7.40 -1.87
N ASP A 22 -8.14 6.47 -1.67
CA ASP A 22 -6.74 6.78 -1.37
C ASP A 22 -5.86 6.86 -2.64
N LEU A 23 -6.45 6.68 -3.81
CA LEU A 23 -5.71 6.59 -5.06
C LEU A 23 -4.92 7.85 -5.38
N ASP A 24 -5.47 9.04 -5.12
CA ASP A 24 -4.76 10.30 -5.37
C ASP A 24 -3.47 10.38 -4.56
N LEU A 25 -3.51 9.98 -3.29
CA LEU A 25 -2.34 9.95 -2.43
C LEU A 25 -1.32 8.92 -2.93
N ALA A 26 -1.81 7.75 -3.32
CA ALA A 26 -0.95 6.69 -3.86
C ALA A 26 -0.28 7.12 -5.17
N ASN A 27 -1.00 7.83 -6.03
CA ASN A 27 -0.44 8.33 -7.28
C ASN A 27 0.68 9.35 -7.02
N LYS A 28 0.52 10.23 -6.05
CA LYS A 28 1.59 11.18 -5.68
C LYS A 28 2.83 10.46 -5.20
N CYS A 29 2.65 9.43 -4.39
CA CYS A 29 3.75 8.59 -3.93
C CYS A 29 4.45 7.91 -5.10
N SER A 30 3.67 7.30 -6.00
CA SER A 30 4.19 6.62 -7.18
C SER A 30 4.99 7.58 -8.08
N GLU A 31 4.50 8.79 -8.32
CA GLU A 31 5.20 9.79 -9.11
C GLU A 31 6.54 10.16 -8.49
N THR A 32 6.58 10.31 -7.17
CA THR A 32 7.84 10.59 -6.46
C THR A 32 8.83 9.44 -6.63
N LEU A 33 8.37 8.20 -6.44
CA LEU A 33 9.22 7.03 -6.62
C LEU A 33 9.71 6.91 -8.06
N ASP A 34 8.84 7.18 -9.03
CA ASP A 34 9.22 7.19 -10.45
C ASP A 34 10.33 8.22 -10.70
N SER A 35 10.23 9.41 -10.10
CA SER A 35 11.24 10.45 -10.26
C SER A 35 12.59 10.05 -9.68
N LEU A 36 12.60 9.11 -8.74
CA LEU A 36 13.80 8.56 -8.13
C LEU A 36 14.26 7.28 -8.81
N SER A 37 13.62 6.90 -9.90
CA SER A 37 13.89 5.65 -10.64
C SER A 37 13.71 4.39 -9.78
N ILE A 38 12.74 4.43 -8.86
CA ILE A 38 12.40 3.29 -8.01
C ILE A 38 11.13 2.64 -8.55
N SER A 39 11.23 1.39 -8.98
CA SER A 39 10.07 0.67 -9.50
C SER A 39 9.02 0.49 -8.40
N ASN A 40 7.75 0.68 -8.76
CA ASN A 40 6.67 0.64 -7.80
C ASN A 40 5.35 0.19 -8.47
N SER A 41 4.43 -0.27 -7.65
CA SER A 41 3.09 -0.65 -8.10
C SER A 41 2.07 -0.22 -7.05
N ILE A 42 0.82 -0.06 -7.47
CA ILE A 42 -0.30 0.29 -6.61
C ILE A 42 -1.33 -0.83 -6.66
N GLN A 43 -1.74 -1.31 -5.50
CA GLN A 43 -2.80 -2.31 -5.37
C GLN A 43 -3.84 -1.84 -4.36
N VAL A 44 -5.11 -2.05 -4.69
CA VAL A 44 -6.22 -1.78 -3.77
C VAL A 44 -6.55 -3.10 -3.07
N LEU A 45 -6.25 -3.19 -1.79
CA LEU A 45 -6.46 -4.39 -0.98
C LEU A 45 -6.95 -3.99 0.41
N SER A 46 -8.05 -4.54 0.84
CA SER A 46 -8.63 -4.21 2.14
C SER A 46 -8.23 -5.27 3.17
N ALA A 47 -7.72 -4.81 4.32
CA ALA A 47 -7.42 -5.72 5.43
C ALA A 47 -8.68 -6.38 5.99
N HIS A 48 -9.82 -5.71 5.87
CA HIS A 48 -11.09 -6.19 6.42
C HIS A 48 -11.93 -6.97 5.40
N ARG A 49 -11.98 -6.48 4.15
CA ARG A 49 -12.84 -7.07 3.13
C ARG A 49 -12.17 -8.16 2.31
N THR A 50 -10.85 -8.08 2.10
CA THR A 50 -10.12 -9.02 1.27
C THR A 50 -8.82 -9.46 1.93
N PRO A 51 -8.88 -10.02 3.17
CA PRO A 51 -7.65 -10.38 3.89
C PRO A 51 -6.83 -11.46 3.19
N ASP A 52 -7.48 -12.41 2.53
CA ASP A 52 -6.75 -13.48 1.82
C ASP A 52 -6.02 -12.94 0.59
N LEU A 53 -6.64 -12.01 -0.14
CA LEU A 53 -5.98 -11.37 -1.28
C LEU A 53 -4.79 -10.54 -0.83
N LEU A 54 -4.91 -9.86 0.31
CA LEU A 54 -3.82 -9.10 0.90
C LEU A 54 -2.65 -10.01 1.25
N GLU A 55 -2.91 -11.11 1.94
CA GLU A 55 -1.87 -12.07 2.32
C GLU A 55 -1.17 -12.65 1.09
N ASN A 56 -1.93 -13.05 0.09
CA ASN A 56 -1.38 -13.60 -1.14
C ASN A 56 -0.50 -12.58 -1.87
N HIS A 57 -0.94 -11.32 -1.94
CA HIS A 57 -0.16 -10.26 -2.57
C HIS A 57 1.17 -10.04 -1.85
N VAL A 58 1.13 -9.97 -0.52
CA VAL A 58 2.35 -9.78 0.28
C VAL A 58 3.34 -10.92 0.04
N ASN A 59 2.85 -12.16 0.07
CA ASN A 59 3.70 -13.34 -0.14
C ASN A 59 4.31 -13.35 -1.56
N GLU A 60 3.52 -13.02 -2.57
CA GLU A 60 4.01 -12.97 -3.95
C GLU A 60 5.03 -11.85 -4.14
N CYS A 61 4.83 -10.70 -3.51
CA CYS A 61 5.79 -9.59 -3.55
C CYS A 61 7.14 -10.00 -2.95
N GLU A 62 7.13 -10.66 -1.81
CA GLU A 62 8.37 -11.13 -1.20
C GLU A 62 9.12 -12.08 -2.13
N SER A 63 8.42 -13.02 -2.76
CA SER A 63 9.00 -13.95 -3.71
C SER A 63 9.47 -13.25 -4.98
N GLY A 64 8.79 -12.17 -5.38
CA GLY A 64 9.09 -11.43 -6.60
C GLY A 64 10.21 -10.41 -6.49
N GLY A 65 10.71 -10.15 -5.28
CA GLY A 65 11.83 -9.23 -5.09
C GLY A 65 11.48 -7.86 -4.51
N THR A 66 10.24 -7.65 -4.09
CA THR A 66 9.85 -6.41 -3.41
C THR A 66 10.67 -6.23 -2.14
N LYS A 67 11.07 -4.98 -1.86
CA LYS A 67 11.92 -4.64 -0.72
C LYS A 67 11.18 -3.89 0.38
N VAL A 68 10.15 -3.12 0.01
CA VAL A 68 9.42 -2.26 0.95
C VAL A 68 7.95 -2.22 0.57
N PHE A 69 7.09 -2.25 1.58
CA PHE A 69 5.67 -1.98 1.41
C PHE A 69 5.33 -0.59 1.95
N ILE A 70 4.49 0.14 1.23
CA ILE A 70 3.92 1.40 1.72
C ILE A 70 2.41 1.17 1.79
N ALA A 71 1.84 1.25 2.97
CA ALA A 71 0.41 1.01 3.19
C ALA A 71 -0.28 2.31 3.59
N MET A 72 -1.30 2.69 2.83
CA MET A 72 -2.03 3.94 3.01
C MET A 72 -3.51 3.66 3.27
N ALA A 73 -4.04 4.21 4.34
CA ALA A 73 -5.46 4.13 4.65
C ALA A 73 -5.84 5.27 5.59
N GLY A 74 -7.10 5.71 5.53
CA GLY A 74 -7.66 6.69 6.44
C GLY A 74 -8.52 6.06 7.51
N LEU A 75 -9.10 6.84 8.39
CA LEU A 75 -9.99 6.42 9.49
C LEU A 75 -9.34 5.28 10.29
N ALA A 76 -9.10 5.27 11.47
CA ALA A 76 -8.57 4.18 12.30
C ALA A 76 -7.87 3.07 11.46
N ALA A 77 -6.91 3.44 10.63
CA ALA A 77 -6.33 2.57 9.61
C ALA A 77 -5.59 1.38 10.22
N HIS A 78 -5.99 0.16 9.85
CA HIS A 78 -5.35 -1.06 10.32
C HIS A 78 -4.50 -1.72 9.22
N LEU A 79 -4.49 -1.17 8.01
CA LEU A 79 -3.87 -1.80 6.85
C LEU A 79 -2.37 -2.00 7.05
N ALA A 80 -1.66 -0.99 7.53
CA ALA A 80 -0.20 -1.09 7.73
C ALA A 80 0.15 -2.19 8.74
N GLY A 81 -0.60 -2.28 9.84
CA GLY A 81 -0.42 -3.35 10.82
C GLY A 81 -0.73 -4.73 10.25
N ALA A 82 -1.78 -4.82 9.44
CA ALA A 82 -2.14 -6.07 8.79
C ALA A 82 -1.04 -6.52 7.81
N VAL A 83 -0.48 -5.60 7.03
CA VAL A 83 0.64 -5.92 6.13
C VAL A 83 1.85 -6.34 6.94
N ALA A 84 2.21 -5.58 7.97
CA ALA A 84 3.38 -5.86 8.80
C ALA A 84 3.30 -7.22 9.50
N SER A 85 2.09 -7.68 9.81
CA SER A 85 1.89 -8.99 10.43
C SER A 85 2.20 -10.16 9.47
N LYS A 86 2.36 -9.91 8.18
CA LYS A 86 2.49 -10.93 7.14
C LYS A 86 3.87 -10.93 6.46
N THR A 87 4.75 -10.01 6.84
CA THR A 87 6.05 -9.87 6.17
C THR A 87 7.15 -9.51 7.16
N VAL A 88 8.39 -9.87 6.82
CA VAL A 88 9.58 -9.41 7.54
C VAL A 88 10.19 -8.17 6.88
N LEU A 89 9.65 -7.74 5.74
CA LEU A 89 10.13 -6.55 5.05
C LEU A 89 9.65 -5.28 5.74
N PRO A 90 10.34 -4.15 5.55
CA PRO A 90 9.88 -2.87 6.09
C PRO A 90 8.51 -2.50 5.55
N VAL A 91 7.65 -1.99 6.44
CA VAL A 91 6.33 -1.48 6.09
C VAL A 91 6.22 -0.04 6.58
N ILE A 92 5.95 0.88 5.65
CA ILE A 92 5.73 2.29 5.98
C ILE A 92 4.23 2.53 5.99
N GLY A 93 3.69 2.89 7.15
CA GLY A 93 2.28 3.24 7.27
C GLY A 93 2.08 4.73 7.00
N VAL A 94 1.17 5.05 6.09
CA VAL A 94 0.83 6.45 5.78
C VAL A 94 -0.63 6.69 6.16
N PRO A 95 -0.88 7.53 7.17
CA PRO A 95 -2.25 7.83 7.58
C PRO A 95 -2.89 8.81 6.58
N GLY A 96 -4.03 8.42 5.99
CA GLY A 96 -4.81 9.31 5.15
C GLY A 96 -5.63 10.29 6.00
N ASP A 97 -6.01 11.41 5.43
CA ASP A 97 -6.74 12.46 6.11
C ASP A 97 -8.26 12.42 5.86
N GLY A 98 -8.78 11.28 5.42
CA GLY A 98 -10.21 11.11 5.12
C GLY A 98 -11.12 11.11 6.34
N GLY A 99 -10.60 11.08 7.55
CA GLY A 99 -11.38 11.09 8.78
C GLY A 99 -11.51 12.48 9.39
N PRO A 100 -12.32 12.61 10.45
CA PRO A 100 -12.60 13.92 11.07
C PRO A 100 -11.39 14.53 11.81
N LEU A 101 -10.35 13.75 12.09
CA LEU A 101 -9.18 14.21 12.84
C LEU A 101 -7.96 14.48 11.95
N SER A 102 -8.16 14.71 10.65
CA SER A 102 -7.11 15.09 9.69
C SER A 102 -5.91 14.13 9.69
N GLY A 103 -6.20 12.84 9.75
CA GLY A 103 -5.19 11.79 9.74
C GLY A 103 -4.78 11.28 11.11
N MET A 104 -5.09 12.00 12.18
CA MET A 104 -4.75 11.52 13.54
C MET A 104 -5.48 10.23 13.89
N ASP A 105 -6.71 10.07 13.40
CA ASP A 105 -7.52 8.88 13.60
C ASP A 105 -7.05 7.67 12.79
N ALA A 106 -6.08 7.87 11.90
CA ALA A 106 -5.50 6.79 11.10
C ALA A 106 -4.16 6.27 11.68
N LEU A 107 -3.67 6.93 12.69
CA LEU A 107 -2.39 6.53 13.32
C LEU A 107 -2.51 5.23 14.20
#